data_e8ccdc3654ec216a072cacec28c66bb6
#
_entry.id   e8ccdc3654ec216a072cacec28c66bb6
#
_cell.length_a   1.000
_cell.length_b   1.000
_cell.length_c   1.000
_cell.angle_alpha   90.00
_cell.angle_beta   90.00
_cell.angle_gamma   90.00
#
_symmetry.space_group_name_H-M   'P 1'
#
loop_
_entity.id
_entity.type
_entity.pdbx_description
1 polymer ?
#
loop_
_entity_poly.entity_id
_entity_poly.type
_entity_poly.pdbx_seq_one_letter_code
_entity_poly.pdbx_strand_id
1 'polypeptide(L)'
;TDAHIELESACARIQDNGQANMALCCDFLAWRLSLFAEMKYHCTLAERHAELLRQHNASWLNLWNAIAAYYYALLGKTDKIPEVFRAHRLSTVHTLAPGKPMIEMIENQVGLAQGDYARVVGRSERLLAVCEGMHYALVAMHIRIQTAAAYEMLGKHAEAQAQLDQALTDAEPDGFVIPFAENYRYLKPLLAEAIHSDLIHRITTLGAAAEDRRSRSSCPALPGLTPREQEIAALAALRLSNREIAEKLHLSEGSVKQYISQIYSKLAITGDTRLKRQRLAELINT
;
A
#
# COMPACT_ATOMS: atom_id res chain seq x y z
N THR A 1 1.99 11.26 15.28
CA THR A 1 1.28 10.31 16.14
C THR A 1 2.27 9.39 16.83
N ASP A 2 1.85 8.72 17.91
CA ASP A 2 2.70 7.87 18.76
C ASP A 2 3.47 6.81 17.96
N ALA A 3 2.82 6.17 16.97
CA ALA A 3 3.47 5.19 16.10
C ALA A 3 4.68 5.74 15.32
N HIS A 4 4.69 7.01 14.93
CA HIS A 4 5.84 7.63 14.28
C HIS A 4 6.99 7.86 15.26
N ILE A 5 6.68 8.32 16.47
CA ILE A 5 7.66 8.57 17.53
C ILE A 5 8.36 7.27 17.92
N GLU A 6 7.57 6.22 18.13
CA GLU A 6 8.10 4.90 18.48
C GLU A 6 8.97 4.31 17.35
N LEU A 7 8.55 4.47 16.10
CA LEU A 7 9.32 4.00 14.95
C LEU A 7 10.64 4.78 14.80
N GLU A 8 10.63 6.11 14.93
CA GLU A 8 11.85 6.93 14.89
C GLU A 8 12.82 6.53 16.00
N SER A 9 12.32 6.29 17.22
CA SER A 9 13.12 5.83 18.34
C SER A 9 13.72 4.43 18.10
N ALA A 10 12.94 3.51 17.54
CA ALA A 10 13.40 2.16 17.19
C ALA A 10 14.48 2.21 16.11
N CYS A 11 14.29 3.01 15.06
CA CYS A 11 15.26 3.19 13.97
C CYS A 11 16.60 3.75 14.48
N ALA A 12 16.57 4.74 15.35
CA ALA A 12 17.80 5.31 15.95
C ALA A 12 18.59 4.25 16.72
N ARG A 13 17.92 3.45 17.54
CA ARG A 13 18.57 2.36 18.32
C ARG A 13 19.18 1.28 17.42
N ILE A 14 18.57 0.99 16.27
CA ILE A 14 19.03 -0.04 15.34
C ILE A 14 20.25 0.43 14.56
N GLN A 15 20.33 1.71 14.19
CA GLN A 15 21.51 2.29 13.54
C GLN A 15 22.77 2.11 14.36
N ASP A 16 22.67 2.21 15.68
CA ASP A 16 23.80 2.07 16.59
C ASP A 16 24.21 0.61 16.84
N ASN A 17 23.27 -0.35 16.74
CA ASN A 17 23.47 -1.74 17.17
C ASN A 17 23.42 -2.80 16.03
N GLY A 18 23.23 -2.40 14.78
CA GLY A 18 23.55 -3.20 13.58
C GLY A 18 22.76 -4.48 13.31
N GLN A 19 21.54 -4.66 13.83
CA GLN A 19 20.74 -5.85 13.56
C GLN A 19 19.90 -5.71 12.27
N ALA A 20 20.33 -6.31 11.17
CA ALA A 20 19.70 -6.21 9.84
C ALA A 20 18.22 -6.65 9.81
N ASN A 21 17.83 -7.66 10.61
CA ASN A 21 16.44 -8.12 10.71
C ASN A 21 15.53 -7.06 11.35
N MET A 22 15.99 -6.40 12.40
CA MET A 22 15.23 -5.34 13.08
C MET A 22 15.09 -4.12 12.15
N ALA A 23 16.16 -3.77 11.43
CA ALA A 23 16.11 -2.72 10.41
C ALA A 23 15.04 -3.01 9.36
N LEU A 24 14.97 -4.26 8.85
CA LEU A 24 13.95 -4.66 7.88
C LEU A 24 12.52 -4.59 8.46
N CYS A 25 12.33 -4.93 9.73
CA CYS A 25 11.03 -4.76 10.39
C CYS A 25 10.64 -3.28 10.52
N CYS A 26 11.57 -2.42 10.89
CA CYS A 26 11.33 -0.97 10.94
C CYS A 26 11.02 -0.39 9.56
N ASP A 27 11.77 -0.79 8.53
CA ASP A 27 11.49 -0.39 7.16
C ASP A 27 10.07 -0.79 6.73
N PHE A 28 9.65 -2.02 7.07
CA PHE A 28 8.30 -2.49 6.75
C PHE A 28 7.22 -1.64 7.42
N LEU A 29 7.38 -1.30 8.68
CA LEU A 29 6.46 -0.42 9.38
C LEU A 29 6.46 0.99 8.76
N ALA A 30 7.64 1.53 8.42
CA ALA A 30 7.76 2.82 7.76
C ALA A 30 7.04 2.84 6.41
N TRP A 31 7.22 1.81 5.58
CA TRP A 31 6.53 1.71 4.29
C TRP A 31 5.02 1.58 4.46
N ARG A 32 4.52 0.81 5.42
CA ARG A 32 3.08 0.75 5.72
C ARG A 32 2.54 2.10 6.19
N LEU A 33 3.22 2.77 7.11
CA LEU A 33 2.80 4.08 7.60
C LEU A 33 2.87 5.16 6.51
N SER A 34 3.78 5.04 5.55
CA SER A 34 3.87 5.96 4.41
C SER A 34 2.63 5.98 3.51
N LEU A 35 1.79 4.95 3.59
CA LEU A 35 0.48 4.93 2.92
C LEU A 35 -0.48 5.99 3.49
N PHE A 36 -0.30 6.39 4.75
CA PHE A 36 -1.23 7.24 5.49
C PHE A 36 -0.67 8.63 5.80
N ALA A 37 0.66 8.77 5.93
CA ALA A 37 1.32 10.01 6.31
C ALA A 37 2.71 10.13 5.66
N GLU A 38 3.25 11.35 5.61
CA GLU A 38 4.65 11.55 5.24
C GLU A 38 5.56 10.99 6.33
N MET A 39 6.57 10.22 5.90
CA MET A 39 7.58 9.65 6.78
C MET A 39 8.90 10.38 6.57
N LYS A 40 9.55 10.78 7.65
CA LYS A 40 10.90 11.37 7.59
C LYS A 40 11.98 10.32 7.30
N TYR A 41 11.72 9.08 7.73
CA TYR A 41 12.62 7.96 7.50
C TYR A 41 12.38 7.36 6.11
N HIS A 42 13.43 7.34 5.30
CA HIS A 42 13.38 6.80 3.94
C HIS A 42 14.55 5.87 3.68
N CYS A 43 14.37 4.59 3.99
CA CYS A 43 15.11 3.56 3.29
C CYS A 43 14.19 3.01 2.20
N THR A 44 14.57 3.08 0.94
CA THR A 44 13.77 2.52 -0.14
C THR A 44 13.85 0.99 -0.14
N LEU A 45 12.83 0.34 -0.71
CA LEU A 45 12.85 -1.11 -0.92
C LEU A 45 14.09 -1.55 -1.71
N ALA A 46 14.50 -0.78 -2.71
CA ALA A 46 15.67 -1.09 -3.54
C ALA A 46 16.99 -0.98 -2.74
N GLU A 47 17.16 0.05 -1.93
CA GLU A 47 18.34 0.23 -1.08
C GLU A 47 18.47 -0.90 -0.06
N ARG A 48 17.39 -1.27 0.62
CA ARG A 48 17.40 -2.38 1.57
C ARG A 48 17.68 -3.72 0.87
N HIS A 49 17.12 -3.95 -0.30
CA HIS A 49 17.41 -5.15 -1.09
C HIS A 49 18.89 -5.25 -1.47
N ALA A 50 19.48 -4.15 -1.97
CA ALA A 50 20.89 -4.09 -2.30
C ALA A 50 21.80 -4.35 -1.09
N GLU A 51 21.41 -3.84 0.09
CA GLU A 51 22.14 -4.10 1.34
C GLU A 51 22.10 -5.59 1.73
N LEU A 52 20.92 -6.21 1.69
CA LEU A 52 20.76 -7.64 2.01
C LEU A 52 21.53 -8.54 1.03
N LEU A 53 21.59 -8.19 -0.25
CA LEU A 53 22.40 -8.88 -1.24
C LEU A 53 23.89 -8.78 -0.95
N ARG A 54 24.39 -7.60 -0.54
CA ARG A 54 25.79 -7.41 -0.16
C ARG A 54 26.18 -8.22 1.07
N GLN A 55 25.25 -8.39 2.01
CA GLN A 55 25.47 -9.20 3.22
C GLN A 55 25.39 -10.72 2.98
N HIS A 56 25.06 -11.16 1.77
CA HIS A 56 24.88 -12.59 1.40
C HIS A 56 23.92 -13.36 2.33
N ASN A 57 22.89 -12.70 2.85
CA ASN A 57 21.98 -13.30 3.81
C ASN A 57 20.66 -13.74 3.16
N ALA A 58 20.65 -15.00 2.68
CA ALA A 58 19.49 -15.57 1.99
C ALA A 58 18.21 -15.63 2.85
N SER A 59 18.32 -15.79 4.16
CA SER A 59 17.15 -15.86 5.06
C SER A 59 16.42 -14.53 5.09
N TRP A 60 17.16 -13.41 5.14
CA TRP A 60 16.56 -12.08 5.14
C TRP A 60 16.00 -11.68 3.78
N LEU A 61 16.54 -12.21 2.68
CA LEU A 61 15.96 -12.03 1.36
C LEU A 61 14.56 -12.66 1.26
N ASN A 62 14.31 -13.79 1.89
CA ASN A 62 12.97 -14.37 1.94
C ASN A 62 11.99 -13.47 2.70
N LEU A 63 12.42 -12.90 3.84
CA LEU A 63 11.60 -11.95 4.58
C LEU A 63 11.38 -10.67 3.78
N TRP A 64 12.41 -10.15 3.11
CA TRP A 64 12.28 -8.99 2.23
C TRP A 64 11.28 -9.24 1.10
N ASN A 65 11.33 -10.43 0.44
CA ASN A 65 10.37 -10.79 -0.59
C ASN A 65 8.93 -10.77 -0.08
N ALA A 66 8.69 -11.27 1.13
CA ALA A 66 7.37 -11.27 1.76
C ALA A 66 6.88 -9.83 2.04
N ILE A 67 7.74 -9.00 2.61
CA ILE A 67 7.46 -7.59 2.92
C ILE A 67 7.20 -6.79 1.64
N ALA A 68 8.05 -6.97 0.62
CA ALA A 68 7.90 -6.31 -0.68
C ALA A 68 6.60 -6.75 -1.38
N ALA A 69 6.26 -8.04 -1.31
CA ALA A 69 5.02 -8.57 -1.87
C ALA A 69 3.80 -7.91 -1.23
N TYR A 70 3.76 -7.84 0.11
CA TYR A 70 2.67 -7.19 0.83
C TYR A 70 2.54 -5.71 0.47
N TYR A 71 3.65 -4.97 0.53
CA TYR A 71 3.64 -3.53 0.25
C TYR A 71 3.25 -3.20 -1.20
N TYR A 72 3.81 -3.91 -2.18
CA TYR A 72 3.43 -3.70 -3.58
C TYR A 72 1.99 -4.11 -3.87
N ALA A 73 1.47 -5.15 -3.20
CA ALA A 73 0.07 -5.53 -3.29
C ALA A 73 -0.85 -4.43 -2.73
N LEU A 74 -0.50 -3.82 -1.60
CA LEU A 74 -1.22 -2.67 -1.06
C LEU A 74 -1.24 -1.47 -2.02
N LEU A 75 -0.14 -1.23 -2.73
CA LEU A 75 -0.04 -0.18 -3.75
C LEU A 75 -0.73 -0.54 -5.07
N GLY A 76 -1.12 -1.80 -5.29
CA GLY A 76 -1.66 -2.28 -6.57
C GLY A 76 -0.60 -2.42 -7.68
N LYS A 77 0.70 -2.39 -7.33
CA LYS A 77 1.82 -2.53 -8.27
C LYS A 77 2.18 -4.02 -8.45
N THR A 78 1.29 -4.75 -9.12
CA THR A 78 1.41 -6.22 -9.28
C THR A 78 2.63 -6.66 -10.08
N ASP A 79 3.11 -5.83 -11.01
CA ASP A 79 4.32 -6.03 -11.80
C ASP A 79 5.60 -6.05 -10.93
N LYS A 80 5.59 -5.33 -9.80
CA LYS A 80 6.71 -5.24 -8.85
C LYS A 80 6.70 -6.29 -7.74
N ILE A 81 5.64 -7.08 -7.64
CA ILE A 81 5.55 -8.17 -6.66
C ILE A 81 6.62 -9.22 -6.98
N PRO A 82 7.45 -9.64 -6.00
CA PRO A 82 8.43 -10.69 -6.18
C PRO A 82 7.82 -11.96 -6.79
N GLU A 83 8.51 -12.57 -7.75
CA GLU A 83 8.01 -13.66 -8.59
C GLU A 83 7.48 -14.85 -7.77
N VAL A 84 8.11 -15.17 -6.64
CA VAL A 84 7.70 -16.28 -5.77
C VAL A 84 6.27 -16.10 -5.24
N PHE A 85 5.86 -14.86 -4.94
CA PHE A 85 4.51 -14.52 -4.50
C PHE A 85 3.57 -14.31 -5.70
N ARG A 86 4.05 -13.63 -6.75
CA ARG A 86 3.27 -13.38 -7.95
C ARG A 86 2.81 -14.68 -8.65
N ALA A 87 3.67 -15.69 -8.66
CA ALA A 87 3.40 -17.01 -9.22
C ALA A 87 2.83 -18.01 -8.19
N HIS A 88 2.48 -17.56 -6.98
CA HIS A 88 1.93 -18.40 -5.91
C HIS A 88 2.78 -19.63 -5.55
N ARG A 89 4.12 -19.52 -5.62
CA ARG A 89 5.05 -20.61 -5.34
C ARG A 89 5.54 -20.65 -3.91
N LEU A 90 4.62 -20.56 -2.94
CA LEU A 90 4.95 -20.50 -1.50
C LEU A 90 5.68 -21.73 -0.97
N SER A 91 5.56 -22.89 -1.63
CA SER A 91 6.31 -24.10 -1.25
C SER A 91 7.82 -23.91 -1.28
N THR A 92 8.31 -22.90 -2.02
CA THR A 92 9.73 -22.53 -2.09
C THR A 92 10.14 -21.50 -1.03
N VAL A 93 9.20 -20.93 -0.29
CA VAL A 93 9.50 -19.96 0.77
C VAL A 93 9.79 -20.71 2.06
N HIS A 94 11.07 -20.75 2.42
CA HIS A 94 11.49 -21.34 3.68
C HIS A 94 11.22 -20.38 4.82
N THR A 95 10.27 -20.75 5.68
CA THR A 95 9.96 -20.04 6.92
C THR A 95 9.73 -21.03 8.05
N LEU A 96 9.99 -20.59 9.28
CA LEU A 96 9.65 -21.37 10.47
C LEU A 96 8.14 -21.59 10.55
N ALA A 97 7.71 -22.71 11.10
CA ALA A 97 6.29 -23.07 11.20
C ALA A 97 5.40 -21.94 11.78
N PRO A 98 5.81 -21.20 12.82
CA PRO A 98 5.04 -20.07 13.34
C PRO A 98 4.84 -18.93 12.34
N GLY A 99 5.73 -18.75 11.37
CA GLY A 99 5.63 -17.70 10.36
C GLY A 99 4.70 -18.04 9.18
N LYS A 100 4.29 -19.30 9.01
CA LYS A 100 3.46 -19.71 7.86
C LYS A 100 2.14 -18.96 7.74
N PRO A 101 1.33 -18.77 8.80
CA PRO A 101 0.07 -18.04 8.66
C PRO A 101 0.27 -16.59 8.19
N MET A 102 1.37 -15.94 8.61
CA MET A 102 1.71 -14.61 8.16
C MET A 102 2.07 -14.58 6.67
N ILE A 103 2.85 -15.53 6.17
CA ILE A 103 3.18 -15.66 4.75
C ILE A 103 1.92 -15.91 3.91
N GLU A 104 1.00 -16.76 4.40
CA GLU A 104 -0.26 -17.04 3.71
C GLU A 104 -1.22 -15.83 3.74
N MET A 105 -1.21 -15.02 4.81
CA MET A 105 -1.90 -13.73 4.86
C MET A 105 -1.34 -12.75 3.81
N ILE A 106 -0.02 -12.70 3.64
CA ILE A 106 0.62 -11.88 2.60
C ILE A 106 0.20 -12.37 1.21
N GLU A 107 0.14 -13.67 0.98
CA GLU A 107 -0.33 -14.23 -0.29
C GLU A 107 -1.79 -13.87 -0.58
N ASN A 108 -2.66 -13.83 0.45
CA ASN A 108 -4.03 -13.36 0.28
C ASN A 108 -4.05 -11.89 -0.19
N GLN A 109 -3.18 -11.04 0.36
CA GLN A 109 -3.08 -9.64 -0.08
C GLN A 109 -2.62 -9.53 -1.55
N VAL A 110 -1.71 -10.40 -1.97
CA VAL A 110 -1.29 -10.50 -3.37
C VAL A 110 -2.45 -10.97 -4.25
N GLY A 111 -3.19 -12.00 -3.83
CA GLY A 111 -4.38 -12.48 -4.51
C GLY A 111 -5.44 -11.39 -4.71
N LEU A 112 -5.71 -10.58 -3.68
CA LEU A 112 -6.60 -9.42 -3.79
C LEU A 112 -6.11 -8.43 -4.85
N ALA A 113 -4.82 -8.11 -4.86
CA ALA A 113 -4.24 -7.17 -5.83
C ALA A 113 -4.27 -7.70 -7.27
N GLN A 114 -4.19 -9.02 -7.45
CA GLN A 114 -4.25 -9.70 -8.75
C GLN A 114 -5.68 -10.00 -9.22
N GLY A 115 -6.69 -9.81 -8.36
CA GLY A 115 -8.08 -10.16 -8.66
C GLY A 115 -8.44 -11.64 -8.48
N ASP A 116 -7.58 -12.42 -7.83
CA ASP A 116 -7.81 -13.85 -7.56
C ASP A 116 -8.65 -14.07 -6.28
N TYR A 117 -9.82 -13.44 -6.24
CA TYR A 117 -10.70 -13.41 -5.08
C TYR A 117 -11.20 -14.78 -4.65
N ALA A 118 -11.49 -15.66 -5.62
CA ALA A 118 -11.97 -17.02 -5.34
C ALA A 118 -10.92 -17.84 -4.56
N ARG A 119 -9.64 -17.66 -4.87
CA ARG A 119 -8.53 -18.30 -4.16
C ARG A 119 -8.42 -17.80 -2.72
N VAL A 120 -8.57 -16.47 -2.50
CA VAL A 120 -8.54 -15.89 -1.16
C VAL A 120 -9.65 -16.50 -0.30
N VAL A 121 -10.88 -16.52 -0.80
CA VAL A 121 -12.03 -17.11 -0.10
C VAL A 121 -11.82 -18.60 0.16
N GLY A 122 -11.39 -19.38 -0.84
CA GLY A 122 -11.23 -20.83 -0.72
C GLY A 122 -10.18 -21.29 0.32
N ARG A 123 -9.33 -20.37 0.79
CA ARG A 123 -8.29 -20.66 1.80
C ARG A 123 -8.64 -20.16 3.20
N SER A 124 -9.61 -19.25 3.30
CA SER A 124 -9.86 -18.47 4.52
C SER A 124 -10.20 -19.33 5.74
N GLU A 125 -11.11 -20.30 5.59
CA GLU A 125 -11.55 -21.16 6.69
C GLU A 125 -10.38 -21.94 7.31
N ARG A 126 -9.58 -22.60 6.47
CA ARG A 126 -8.39 -23.33 6.92
C ARG A 126 -7.39 -22.40 7.63
N LEU A 127 -7.16 -21.20 7.10
CA LEU A 127 -6.22 -20.25 7.68
C LEU A 127 -6.70 -19.71 9.02
N LEU A 128 -7.99 -19.43 9.15
CA LEU A 128 -8.59 -18.99 10.40
C LEU A 128 -8.49 -20.07 11.48
N ALA A 129 -8.76 -21.33 11.14
CA ALA A 129 -8.62 -22.46 12.07
C ALA A 129 -7.16 -22.62 12.56
N VAL A 130 -6.17 -22.43 11.66
CA VAL A 130 -4.74 -22.44 12.06
C VAL A 130 -4.43 -21.28 13.00
N CYS A 131 -4.91 -20.07 12.69
CA CYS A 131 -4.69 -18.88 13.54
C CYS A 131 -5.32 -19.06 14.93
N GLU A 132 -6.51 -19.65 15.02
CA GLU A 132 -7.17 -19.94 16.29
C GLU A 132 -6.34 -20.93 17.13
N GLY A 133 -5.88 -22.03 16.54
CA GLY A 133 -5.03 -23.00 17.23
C GLY A 133 -3.68 -22.44 17.69
N MET A 134 -3.19 -21.37 17.05
CA MET A 134 -1.94 -20.70 17.38
C MET A 134 -2.12 -19.41 18.21
N HIS A 135 -3.35 -19.02 18.52
CA HIS A 135 -3.71 -17.76 19.17
C HIS A 135 -3.19 -16.50 18.44
N TYR A 136 -3.22 -16.53 17.10
CA TYR A 136 -2.77 -15.43 16.23
C TYR A 136 -3.90 -14.48 15.86
N ALA A 137 -4.47 -13.79 16.85
CA ALA A 137 -5.64 -12.92 16.70
C ALA A 137 -5.44 -11.83 15.64
N LEU A 138 -4.29 -11.16 15.62
CA LEU A 138 -4.00 -10.11 14.63
C LEU A 138 -3.92 -10.67 13.20
N VAL A 139 -3.32 -11.84 13.00
CA VAL A 139 -3.26 -12.48 11.68
C VAL A 139 -4.65 -12.94 11.24
N ALA A 140 -5.44 -13.51 12.16
CA ALA A 140 -6.83 -13.88 11.90
C ALA A 140 -7.68 -12.68 11.47
N MET A 141 -7.53 -11.53 12.14
CA MET A 141 -8.19 -10.27 11.78
C MET A 141 -7.85 -9.86 10.34
N HIS A 142 -6.56 -9.85 9.96
CA HIS A 142 -6.15 -9.56 8.58
C HIS A 142 -6.81 -10.52 7.57
N ILE A 143 -6.85 -11.83 7.88
CA ILE A 143 -7.47 -12.84 7.02
C ILE A 143 -8.96 -12.57 6.86
N ARG A 144 -9.71 -12.25 7.94
CA ARG A 144 -11.12 -11.87 7.86
C ARG A 144 -11.36 -10.64 6.99
N ILE A 145 -10.55 -9.59 7.16
CA ILE A 145 -10.61 -8.38 6.36
C ILE A 145 -10.38 -8.68 4.87
N GLN A 146 -9.37 -9.50 4.56
CA GLN A 146 -9.06 -9.91 3.19
C GLN A 146 -10.16 -10.79 2.59
N THR A 147 -10.77 -11.64 3.42
CA THR A 147 -11.89 -12.49 3.01
C THR A 147 -13.15 -11.66 2.75
N ALA A 148 -13.45 -10.67 3.61
CA ALA A 148 -14.53 -9.72 3.38
C ALA A 148 -14.35 -8.97 2.06
N ALA A 149 -13.14 -8.45 1.83
CA ALA A 149 -12.77 -7.79 0.57
C ALA A 149 -12.98 -8.70 -0.65
N ALA A 150 -12.55 -9.97 -0.56
CA ALA A 150 -12.70 -10.92 -1.66
C ALA A 150 -14.17 -11.30 -1.92
N TYR A 151 -14.99 -11.50 -0.88
CA TYR A 151 -16.41 -11.75 -1.03
C TYR A 151 -17.14 -10.57 -1.67
N GLU A 152 -16.83 -9.34 -1.25
CA GLU A 152 -17.42 -8.13 -1.84
C GLU A 152 -17.12 -8.05 -3.33
N MET A 153 -15.86 -8.29 -3.73
CA MET A 153 -15.46 -8.30 -5.14
C MET A 153 -16.05 -9.44 -5.96
N LEU A 154 -16.54 -10.50 -5.32
CA LEU A 154 -17.30 -11.60 -5.93
C LEU A 154 -18.82 -11.34 -5.95
N GLY A 155 -19.29 -10.21 -5.44
CA GLY A 155 -20.71 -9.88 -5.33
C GLY A 155 -21.45 -10.66 -4.23
N LYS A 156 -20.74 -11.23 -3.27
CA LYS A 156 -21.28 -11.98 -2.12
C LYS A 156 -21.35 -11.08 -0.90
N HIS A 157 -22.22 -10.08 -0.98
CA HIS A 157 -22.30 -8.99 -0.02
C HIS A 157 -22.59 -9.44 1.43
N ALA A 158 -23.51 -10.38 1.61
CA ALA A 158 -23.89 -10.87 2.93
C ALA A 158 -22.72 -11.60 3.64
N GLU A 159 -22.00 -12.44 2.90
CA GLU A 159 -20.81 -13.12 3.42
C GLU A 159 -19.66 -12.14 3.69
N ALA A 160 -19.51 -11.11 2.84
CA ALA A 160 -18.55 -10.05 3.03
C ALA A 160 -18.82 -9.27 4.33
N GLN A 161 -20.09 -8.88 4.55
CA GLN A 161 -20.51 -8.15 5.75
C GLN A 161 -20.27 -8.97 7.01
N ALA A 162 -20.63 -10.27 7.01
CA ALA A 162 -20.40 -11.14 8.16
C ALA A 162 -18.92 -11.24 8.56
N GLN A 163 -18.01 -11.31 7.59
CA GLN A 163 -16.57 -11.33 7.86
C GLN A 163 -16.08 -9.97 8.37
N LEU A 164 -16.59 -8.87 7.84
CA LEU A 164 -16.23 -7.53 8.27
C LEU A 164 -16.70 -7.25 9.70
N ASP A 165 -17.96 -7.59 10.03
CA ASP A 165 -18.54 -7.39 11.35
C ASP A 165 -17.76 -8.13 12.45
N GLN A 166 -17.35 -9.37 12.17
CA GLN A 166 -16.50 -10.12 13.09
C GLN A 166 -15.13 -9.45 13.26
N ALA A 167 -14.51 -9.02 12.16
CA ALA A 167 -13.22 -8.32 12.22
C ALA A 167 -13.31 -6.99 12.99
N LEU A 168 -14.40 -6.23 12.84
CA LEU A 168 -14.63 -5.00 13.58
C LEU A 168 -14.82 -5.27 15.08
N THR A 169 -15.58 -6.31 15.42
CA THR A 169 -15.77 -6.75 16.81
C THR A 169 -14.43 -7.14 17.45
N ASP A 170 -13.59 -7.87 16.73
CA ASP A 170 -12.26 -8.27 17.20
C ASP A 170 -11.29 -7.07 17.36
N ALA A 171 -11.49 -6.01 16.55
CA ALA A 171 -10.63 -4.82 16.55
C ALA A 171 -11.02 -3.77 17.60
N GLU A 172 -12.26 -3.72 18.03
CA GLU A 172 -12.82 -2.65 18.85
C GLU A 172 -12.10 -2.48 20.20
N PRO A 173 -11.77 -3.54 20.98
CA PRO A 173 -11.11 -3.40 22.27
C PRO A 173 -9.76 -2.67 22.21
N ASP A 174 -9.00 -2.90 21.14
CA ASP A 174 -7.64 -2.35 20.95
C ASP A 174 -7.61 -1.18 19.97
N GLY A 175 -8.73 -0.86 19.33
CA GLY A 175 -8.87 0.23 18.36
C GLY A 175 -8.01 0.03 17.11
N PHE A 176 -7.85 -1.19 16.61
CA PHE A 176 -7.07 -1.49 15.42
C PHE A 176 -7.71 -0.93 14.15
N VAL A 177 -7.07 0.04 13.52
CA VAL A 177 -7.56 0.76 12.33
C VAL A 177 -6.78 0.36 11.07
N ILE A 178 -5.46 0.21 11.17
CA ILE A 178 -4.56 0.08 10.02
C ILE A 178 -4.93 -1.07 9.08
N PRO A 179 -5.22 -2.31 9.54
CA PRO A 179 -5.55 -3.42 8.65
C PRO A 179 -6.77 -3.14 7.74
N PHE A 180 -7.77 -2.44 8.28
CA PHE A 180 -8.97 -2.03 7.51
C PHE A 180 -8.64 -0.92 6.53
N ALA A 181 -7.93 0.12 6.97
CA ALA A 181 -7.54 1.26 6.13
C ALA A 181 -6.64 0.85 4.95
N GLU A 182 -5.77 -0.15 5.12
CA GLU A 182 -4.97 -0.75 4.06
C GLU A 182 -5.84 -1.36 2.95
N ASN A 183 -6.99 -1.93 3.31
CA ASN A 183 -7.92 -2.61 2.40
C ASN A 183 -9.18 -1.77 2.09
N TYR A 184 -9.20 -0.49 2.49
CA TYR A 184 -10.36 0.40 2.37
C TYR A 184 -11.00 0.42 0.98
N ARG A 185 -10.20 0.40 -0.10
CA ARG A 185 -10.69 0.39 -1.49
C ARG A 185 -11.67 -0.75 -1.80
N TYR A 186 -11.53 -1.88 -1.12
CA TYR A 186 -12.43 -3.05 -1.26
C TYR A 186 -13.58 -2.99 -0.26
N LEU A 187 -13.35 -2.42 0.92
CA LEU A 187 -14.30 -2.43 2.04
C LEU A 187 -15.22 -1.21 2.04
N LYS A 188 -14.96 -0.21 1.21
CA LYS A 188 -15.71 1.06 1.20
C LYS A 188 -17.22 0.89 1.10
N PRO A 189 -17.78 0.01 0.24
CA PRO A 189 -19.23 -0.21 0.21
C PRO A 189 -19.76 -0.76 1.52
N LEU A 190 -19.10 -1.78 2.09
CA LEU A 190 -19.49 -2.44 3.34
C LEU A 190 -19.44 -1.47 4.54
N LEU A 191 -18.38 -0.66 4.63
CA LEU A 191 -18.22 0.33 5.70
C LEU A 191 -19.25 1.46 5.65
N ALA A 192 -19.80 1.74 4.47
CA ALA A 192 -20.86 2.74 4.32
C ALA A 192 -22.22 2.27 4.91
N GLU A 193 -22.43 0.97 5.02
CA GLU A 193 -23.62 0.34 5.58
C GLU A 193 -23.46 -0.02 7.06
N ALA A 194 -22.23 -0.01 7.57
CA ALA A 194 -21.94 -0.37 8.94
C ALA A 194 -22.44 0.71 9.92
N ILE A 195 -22.77 0.30 11.15
CA ILE A 195 -23.19 1.21 12.21
C ILE A 195 -22.08 2.20 12.51
N HIS A 196 -22.38 3.50 12.40
CA HIS A 196 -21.41 4.56 12.65
C HIS A 196 -20.83 4.48 14.07
N SER A 197 -19.54 4.12 14.15
CA SER A 197 -18.75 4.12 15.38
C SER A 197 -17.50 4.99 15.19
N ASP A 198 -16.83 5.36 16.29
CA ASP A 198 -15.54 6.06 16.22
C ASP A 198 -14.51 5.25 15.43
N LEU A 199 -14.49 3.94 15.61
CA LEU A 199 -13.61 3.03 14.89
C LEU A 199 -13.84 3.15 13.37
N ILE A 200 -15.08 3.08 12.91
CA ILE A 200 -15.43 3.18 11.47
C ILE A 200 -15.06 4.55 10.92
N HIS A 201 -15.31 5.63 11.67
CA HIS A 201 -14.89 6.96 11.26
C HIS A 201 -13.37 7.07 11.07
N ARG A 202 -12.59 6.54 11.99
CA ARG A 202 -11.11 6.50 11.90
C ARG A 202 -10.63 5.67 10.71
N ILE A 203 -11.23 4.48 10.49
CA ILE A 203 -10.93 3.61 9.36
C ILE A 203 -11.19 4.34 8.04
N THR A 204 -12.36 4.98 7.91
CA THR A 204 -12.78 5.70 6.69
C THR A 204 -11.86 6.88 6.41
N THR A 205 -11.53 7.67 7.43
CA THR A 205 -10.65 8.83 7.30
C THR A 205 -9.25 8.42 6.84
N LEU A 206 -8.65 7.42 7.48
CA LEU A 206 -7.33 6.93 7.10
C LEU A 206 -7.34 6.22 5.75
N GLY A 207 -8.35 5.43 5.47
CA GLY A 207 -8.49 4.71 4.20
C GLY A 207 -8.63 5.66 3.01
N ALA A 208 -9.44 6.71 3.14
CA ALA A 208 -9.57 7.73 2.10
C ALA A 208 -8.24 8.48 1.86
N ALA A 209 -7.51 8.82 2.92
CA ALA A 209 -6.19 9.42 2.80
C ALA A 209 -5.18 8.50 2.10
N ALA A 210 -5.23 7.19 2.37
CA ALA A 210 -4.39 6.21 1.69
C ALA A 210 -4.73 6.07 0.20
N GLU A 211 -6.01 6.10 -0.17
CA GLU A 211 -6.41 6.07 -1.58
C GLU A 211 -5.93 7.30 -2.35
N ASP A 212 -6.06 8.49 -1.76
CA ASP A 212 -5.58 9.72 -2.36
C ASP A 212 -4.06 9.67 -2.59
N ARG A 213 -3.27 9.19 -1.61
CA ARG A 213 -1.83 9.00 -1.75
C ARG A 213 -1.45 7.97 -2.82
N ARG A 214 -2.17 6.84 -2.90
CA ARG A 214 -1.95 5.82 -3.94
C ARG A 214 -2.18 6.39 -5.33
N SER A 215 -3.25 7.17 -5.50
CA SER A 215 -3.57 7.83 -6.77
C SER A 215 -2.48 8.81 -7.20
N ARG A 216 -1.86 9.51 -6.24
CA ARG A 216 -0.71 10.39 -6.51
C ARG A 216 0.58 9.60 -6.81
N SER A 217 0.80 8.45 -6.17
CA SER A 217 1.98 7.59 -6.38
C SER A 217 1.90 6.74 -7.65
N SER A 218 0.75 6.63 -8.28
CA SER A 218 0.57 5.88 -9.54
C SER A 218 1.12 6.62 -10.76
N CYS A 219 1.46 7.91 -10.63
CA CYS A 219 2.22 8.60 -11.65
C CYS A 219 3.70 8.22 -11.57
N PRO A 220 4.32 7.72 -12.66
CA PRO A 220 5.76 7.49 -12.68
C PRO A 220 6.49 8.78 -12.36
N ALA A 221 7.44 8.70 -11.42
CA ALA A 221 8.27 9.84 -11.06
C ALA A 221 9.10 10.23 -12.28
N LEU A 222 8.75 11.33 -12.92
CA LEU A 222 9.53 11.85 -14.05
C LEU A 222 10.85 12.44 -13.53
N PRO A 223 12.01 11.93 -14.00
CA PRO A 223 13.30 12.39 -13.52
C PRO A 223 13.44 13.90 -13.73
N GLY A 224 13.94 14.61 -12.70
CA GLY A 224 14.17 16.05 -12.75
C GLY A 224 12.98 16.94 -12.36
N LEU A 225 11.82 16.36 -12.07
CA LEU A 225 10.68 17.10 -11.53
C LEU A 225 10.65 17.05 -9.99
N THR A 226 10.35 18.19 -9.37
CA THR A 226 10.04 18.25 -7.93
C THR A 226 8.71 17.54 -7.63
N PRO A 227 8.43 17.10 -6.38
CA PRO A 227 7.16 16.47 -6.01
C PRO A 227 5.92 17.27 -6.45
N ARG A 228 5.99 18.60 -6.32
CA ARG A 228 4.91 19.50 -6.73
C ARG A 228 4.71 19.56 -8.24
N GLU A 229 5.81 19.57 -9.00
CA GLU A 229 5.76 19.51 -10.45
C GLU A 229 5.24 18.16 -10.96
N GLN A 230 5.58 17.05 -10.28
CA GLN A 230 5.05 15.73 -10.60
C GLN A 230 3.54 15.66 -10.40
N GLU A 231 3.03 16.22 -9.30
CA GLU A 231 1.59 16.27 -9.00
C GLU A 231 0.83 17.06 -10.09
N ILE A 232 1.36 18.20 -10.50
CA ILE A 232 0.77 19.02 -11.56
C ILE A 232 0.87 18.31 -12.91
N ALA A 233 2.01 17.67 -13.22
CA ALA A 233 2.20 16.89 -14.44
C ALA A 233 1.19 15.76 -14.56
N ALA A 234 0.94 15.03 -13.46
CA ALA A 234 -0.05 13.97 -13.38
C ALA A 234 -1.46 14.45 -13.72
N LEU A 235 -1.90 15.55 -13.10
CA LEU A 235 -3.22 16.13 -13.35
C LEU A 235 -3.34 16.68 -14.80
N ALA A 236 -2.26 17.24 -15.34
CA ALA A 236 -2.22 17.71 -16.73
C ALA A 236 -2.28 16.55 -17.74
N ALA A 237 -1.67 15.39 -17.44
CA ALA A 237 -1.76 14.17 -18.24
C ALA A 237 -3.18 13.58 -18.25
N LEU A 238 -3.92 13.71 -17.16
CA LEU A 238 -5.36 13.38 -17.08
C LEU A 238 -6.26 14.37 -17.84
N ARG A 239 -5.66 15.29 -18.61
CA ARG A 239 -6.33 16.32 -19.42
C ARG A 239 -7.14 17.37 -18.64
N LEU A 240 -6.92 17.51 -17.32
CA LEU A 240 -7.53 18.60 -16.57
C LEU A 240 -7.06 19.96 -17.12
N SER A 241 -7.94 20.95 -17.16
CA SER A 241 -7.61 22.33 -17.48
C SER A 241 -6.75 22.96 -16.38
N ASN A 242 -6.05 24.06 -16.68
CA ASN A 242 -5.26 24.76 -15.66
C ASN A 242 -6.12 25.26 -14.49
N ARG A 243 -7.37 25.61 -14.77
CA ARG A 243 -8.37 26.03 -13.78
C ARG A 243 -8.74 24.86 -12.84
N GLU A 244 -9.07 23.69 -13.39
CA GLU A 244 -9.39 22.50 -12.58
C GLU A 244 -8.21 22.03 -11.72
N ILE A 245 -6.99 22.11 -12.27
CA ILE A 245 -5.76 21.83 -11.52
C ILE A 245 -5.57 22.84 -10.38
N ALA A 246 -5.81 24.13 -10.67
CA ALA A 246 -5.70 25.20 -9.68
C ALA A 246 -6.68 25.02 -8.52
N GLU A 247 -7.95 24.73 -8.83
CA GLU A 247 -9.00 24.44 -7.84
C GLU A 247 -8.61 23.21 -6.99
N LYS A 248 -8.16 22.12 -7.62
CA LYS A 248 -7.81 20.87 -6.93
C LYS A 248 -6.59 20.99 -6.03
N LEU A 249 -5.64 21.83 -6.38
CA LEU A 249 -4.37 21.99 -5.66
C LEU A 249 -4.32 23.26 -4.79
N HIS A 250 -5.42 24.01 -4.69
CA HIS A 250 -5.52 25.28 -3.99
C HIS A 250 -4.43 26.30 -4.44
N LEU A 251 -4.25 26.40 -5.76
CA LEU A 251 -3.31 27.34 -6.42
C LEU A 251 -4.06 28.37 -7.24
N SER A 252 -3.33 29.41 -7.68
CA SER A 252 -3.83 30.28 -8.75
C SER A 252 -3.62 29.62 -10.11
N GLU A 253 -4.52 29.91 -11.09
CA GLU A 253 -4.37 29.42 -12.47
C GLU A 253 -3.05 29.89 -13.10
N GLY A 254 -2.58 31.09 -12.74
CA GLY A 254 -1.29 31.64 -13.18
C GLY A 254 -0.11 30.80 -12.66
N SER A 255 -0.16 30.39 -11.39
CA SER A 255 0.87 29.50 -10.81
C SER A 255 0.89 28.15 -11.51
N VAL A 256 -0.26 27.54 -11.78
CA VAL A 256 -0.35 26.27 -12.52
C VAL A 256 0.25 26.41 -13.92
N LYS A 257 -0.06 27.50 -14.64
CA LYS A 257 0.50 27.77 -15.95
C LYS A 257 2.03 27.88 -15.91
N GLN A 258 2.57 28.52 -14.88
CA GLN A 258 4.01 28.64 -14.69
C GLN A 258 4.67 27.28 -14.41
N TYR A 259 4.10 26.46 -13.53
CA TYR A 259 4.57 25.10 -13.26
C TYR A 259 4.56 24.23 -14.51
N ILE A 260 3.47 24.25 -15.29
CA ILE A 260 3.36 23.48 -16.53
C ILE A 260 4.44 23.91 -17.55
N SER A 261 4.73 25.21 -17.64
CA SER A 261 5.82 25.71 -18.49
C SER A 261 7.19 25.18 -18.05
N GLN A 262 7.47 25.19 -16.75
CA GLN A 262 8.71 24.64 -16.17
C GLN A 262 8.82 23.13 -16.40
N ILE A 263 7.73 22.37 -16.21
CA ILE A 263 7.66 20.93 -16.47
C ILE A 263 8.03 20.64 -17.92
N TYR A 264 7.43 21.33 -18.89
CA TYR A 264 7.77 21.15 -20.30
C TYR A 264 9.22 21.45 -20.61
N SER A 265 9.77 22.49 -19.99
CA SER A 265 11.18 22.84 -20.14
C SER A 265 12.10 21.76 -19.59
N LYS A 266 11.86 21.28 -18.37
CA LYS A 266 12.64 20.22 -17.69
C LYS A 266 12.60 18.88 -18.43
N LEU A 267 11.45 18.55 -19.02
CA LEU A 267 11.26 17.30 -19.77
C LEU A 267 11.60 17.44 -21.27
N ALA A 268 12.13 18.59 -21.69
CA ALA A 268 12.46 18.89 -23.08
C ALA A 268 11.28 18.68 -24.05
N ILE A 269 10.04 18.91 -23.59
CA ILE A 269 8.83 18.75 -24.39
C ILE A 269 8.62 20.00 -25.25
N THR A 270 8.70 19.84 -26.57
CA THR A 270 8.53 20.91 -27.57
C THR A 270 7.28 20.70 -28.42
N GLY A 271 6.76 21.77 -29.03
CA GLY A 271 5.58 21.73 -29.90
C GLY A 271 4.49 22.72 -29.47
N ASP A 272 3.32 22.65 -30.08
CA ASP A 272 2.15 23.42 -29.65
C ASP A 272 1.56 22.90 -28.33
N THR A 273 0.63 23.63 -27.74
CA THR A 273 0.06 23.31 -26.42
C THR A 273 -0.63 21.94 -26.39
N ARG A 274 -1.28 21.54 -27.49
CA ARG A 274 -2.00 20.26 -27.58
C ARG A 274 -1.01 19.10 -27.66
N LEU A 275 0.03 19.24 -28.49
CA LEU A 275 1.07 18.25 -28.67
C LEU A 275 1.91 18.08 -27.38
N LYS A 276 2.21 19.19 -26.69
CA LYS A 276 2.93 19.17 -25.41
C LYS A 276 2.18 18.37 -24.34
N ARG A 277 0.85 18.56 -24.22
CA ARG A 277 0.03 17.79 -23.27
C ARG A 277 -0.06 16.31 -23.65
N GLN A 278 -0.14 16.00 -24.93
CA GLN A 278 -0.14 14.62 -25.39
C GLN A 278 1.19 13.91 -25.07
N ARG A 279 2.33 14.55 -25.37
CA ARG A 279 3.66 14.01 -25.05
C ARG A 279 3.88 13.83 -23.56
N LEU A 280 3.38 14.77 -22.73
CA LEU A 280 3.44 14.63 -21.27
C LEU A 280 2.64 13.40 -20.82
N ALA A 281 1.45 13.18 -21.36
CA ALA A 281 0.64 12.02 -21.05
C ALA A 281 1.30 10.69 -21.48
N GLU A 282 1.95 10.67 -22.65
CA GLU A 282 2.72 9.52 -23.12
C GLU A 282 3.89 9.20 -22.16
N LEU A 283 4.66 10.21 -21.73
CA LEU A 283 5.78 10.02 -20.78
C LEU A 283 5.34 9.54 -19.39
N ILE A 284 4.13 9.87 -18.97
CA ILE A 284 3.59 9.46 -17.65
C ILE A 284 2.98 8.05 -17.72
N ASN A 285 2.50 7.61 -18.88
CA ASN A 285 1.85 6.31 -19.07
C ASN A 285 2.83 5.20 -19.53
N THR A 286 4.12 5.52 -19.74
CA THR A 286 5.19 4.57 -20.06
C THR A 286 5.88 4.10 -18.77
#